data_a0594719344ecdc08f89f5f94a70ca13
#
_entry.id   a0594719344ecdc08f89f5f94a70ca13
#
_cell.length_a   1.000
_cell.length_b   1.000
_cell.length_c   1.000
_cell.angle_alpha   90.00
_cell.angle_beta   90.00
_cell.angle_gamma   90.00
#
_symmetry.space_group_name_H-M   'P 1'
#
loop_
_entity.id
_entity.type
_entity.pdbx_description
1 polymer ?
#
loop_
_entity_poly.entity_id
_entity_poly.type
_entity_poly.pdbx_seq_one_letter_code
_entity_poly.pdbx_strand_id
1 'polypeptide(L)'
;MTVYNINLGIGWASSGVEYAQAYRAQLLRNIHQPAKFVFMDMILADNIQHLTENIGFKNDEIIWLYSHFTDIKIAPTTYTLDQVLAGFAGKPTREEVDGKIKRFFYEDQDNFLTCYLREENSPYVERCEYVSRGILVRKDYFSYTRYCTEYFIPKNNQANLIERRFYNEDGTVAYSMQMADGREIYCFPDRYLVGRQELIRYFMQTLQLTKQDLVILDRETNIGQPIFEEAQKARLGVVVHAEHFSANNVDDQYILWNNYYEYQFTNADKVDFFIVATDRQKEILAEQFAKYTNHQPAIYTIPVGSLASLPQNENRTPFSMITASRLATEKHIDWLVRAVVRAKKELPELSFDIYGKGGEEGKLRSLIDELGAADYIHLKGHANLGEIYKNYEVYLSASTSEGFGLTLMEAIGSGLPIIGFDVPYGNQTFVTEGKNGYLIPPSADQVVDQIAAAFAEKLIQLYKKDDLASMRQASYARAEDFLTSRVEEAWAQLIEEVTHAERI
;
A
#
# COMPACT_ATOMS: atom_id res chain seq x y z
N MET A 1 12.17 -12.65 -20.61
CA MET A 1 12.48 -11.87 -19.39
C MET A 1 11.19 -11.31 -18.83
N THR A 2 10.87 -11.63 -17.58
CA THR A 2 9.69 -11.13 -16.87
C THR A 2 10.11 -10.58 -15.52
N VAL A 3 9.48 -9.48 -15.07
CA VAL A 3 9.66 -8.93 -13.73
C VAL A 3 8.52 -9.40 -12.84
N TYR A 4 8.82 -10.24 -11.85
CA TYR A 4 7.85 -10.73 -10.86
C TYR A 4 7.93 -9.87 -9.61
N ASN A 5 6.89 -9.09 -9.35
CA ASN A 5 6.78 -8.21 -8.17
C ASN A 5 5.95 -8.92 -7.11
N ILE A 6 6.58 -9.30 -6.00
CA ILE A 6 5.95 -10.11 -4.95
C ILE A 6 5.54 -9.23 -3.78
N ASN A 7 4.26 -9.30 -3.42
CA ASN A 7 3.68 -8.66 -2.25
C ASN A 7 2.94 -9.69 -1.39
N LEU A 8 2.76 -9.38 -0.12
CA LEU A 8 1.99 -10.20 0.80
C LEU A 8 0.51 -10.22 0.42
N GLY A 9 -0.16 -9.08 0.38
CA GLY A 9 -1.59 -8.99 0.12
C GLY A 9 -2.04 -7.63 -0.38
N ILE A 10 -3.33 -7.50 -0.61
CA ILE A 10 -4.01 -6.27 -1.00
C ILE A 10 -5.39 -6.24 -0.33
N GLY A 11 -5.87 -5.07 0.03
CA GLY A 11 -7.18 -4.87 0.63
C GLY A 11 -7.83 -3.55 0.22
N TRP A 12 -9.04 -3.28 0.70
CA TRP A 12 -9.78 -2.04 0.42
C TRP A 12 -9.02 -0.78 0.81
N ALA A 13 -8.32 -0.80 1.95
CA ALA A 13 -7.45 0.27 2.41
C ALA A 13 -6.02 -0.04 1.98
N SER A 14 -5.73 0.08 0.68
CA SER A 14 -4.38 -0.09 0.16
C SER A 14 -3.40 0.83 0.84
N SER A 15 -2.23 0.31 1.18
CA SER A 15 -1.14 1.08 1.78
C SER A 15 -0.24 1.69 0.71
N GLY A 16 0.73 2.50 1.12
CA GLY A 16 1.72 3.06 0.23
C GLY A 16 2.48 2.03 -0.63
N VAL A 17 2.60 0.78 -0.14
CA VAL A 17 3.29 -0.29 -0.88
C VAL A 17 2.49 -0.76 -2.09
N GLU A 18 1.17 -0.99 -1.94
CA GLU A 18 0.31 -1.39 -3.06
C GLU A 18 0.21 -0.27 -4.11
N TYR A 19 0.13 0.99 -3.67
CA TYR A 19 0.19 2.13 -4.60
C TYR A 19 1.53 2.23 -5.31
N ALA A 20 2.67 2.03 -4.62
CA ALA A 20 3.98 1.99 -5.23
C ALA A 20 4.10 0.89 -6.30
N GLN A 21 3.51 -0.29 -6.04
CA GLN A 21 3.43 -1.36 -7.05
C GLN A 21 2.54 -0.98 -8.24
N ALA A 22 1.42 -0.30 -8.01
CA ALA A 22 0.54 0.16 -9.09
C ALA A 22 1.22 1.22 -9.97
N TYR A 23 1.95 2.17 -9.38
CA TYR A 23 2.83 3.08 -10.13
C TYR A 23 3.87 2.31 -10.95
N ARG A 24 4.56 1.35 -10.34
CA ARG A 24 5.54 0.50 -11.03
C ARG A 24 4.91 -0.27 -12.20
N ALA A 25 3.69 -0.80 -12.02
CA ALA A 25 2.96 -1.48 -13.09
C ALA A 25 2.76 -0.57 -14.30
N GLN A 26 2.36 0.69 -14.06
CA GLN A 26 2.20 1.67 -15.14
C GLN A 26 3.54 1.99 -15.83
N LEU A 27 4.61 2.20 -15.06
CA LEU A 27 5.95 2.50 -15.60
C LEU A 27 6.48 1.33 -16.44
N LEU A 28 6.38 0.09 -15.95
CA LEU A 28 6.82 -1.10 -16.68
C LEU A 28 6.01 -1.32 -17.97
N ARG A 29 4.71 -1.01 -17.97
CA ARG A 29 3.90 -1.00 -19.21
C ARG A 29 4.40 0.02 -20.23
N ASN A 30 4.71 1.24 -19.78
CA ASN A 30 5.15 2.33 -20.64
C ASN A 30 6.48 1.99 -21.35
N ILE A 31 7.40 1.35 -20.64
CA ILE A 31 8.68 0.88 -21.21
C ILE A 31 8.59 -0.51 -21.88
N HIS A 32 7.37 -1.03 -22.06
CA HIS A 32 7.12 -2.35 -22.69
C HIS A 32 7.81 -3.53 -21.98
N GLN A 33 8.06 -3.45 -20.68
CA GLN A 33 8.66 -4.50 -19.89
C GLN A 33 7.57 -5.46 -19.36
N PRO A 34 7.59 -6.76 -19.74
CA PRO A 34 6.68 -7.75 -19.18
C PRO A 34 6.81 -7.84 -17.64
N ALA A 35 5.70 -7.71 -16.95
CA ALA A 35 5.68 -7.75 -15.50
C ALA A 35 4.47 -8.54 -14.96
N LYS A 36 4.66 -9.18 -13.80
CA LYS A 36 3.61 -9.83 -13.02
C LYS A 36 3.63 -9.31 -11.60
N PHE A 37 2.45 -9.15 -11.00
CA PHE A 37 2.27 -8.73 -9.61
C PHE A 37 1.62 -9.87 -8.85
N VAL A 38 2.39 -10.42 -7.92
CA VAL A 38 2.07 -11.66 -7.21
C VAL A 38 1.60 -11.34 -5.82
N PHE A 39 0.39 -11.79 -5.47
CA PHE A 39 -0.20 -11.64 -4.13
C PHE A 39 -0.23 -12.99 -3.43
N MET A 40 0.40 -13.06 -2.26
CA MET A 40 0.65 -14.30 -1.53
C MET A 40 -0.40 -14.61 -0.47
N ASP A 41 -1.15 -13.60 0.04
CA ASP A 41 -2.15 -13.82 1.09
C ASP A 41 -3.44 -14.43 0.57
N MET A 42 -4.16 -15.10 1.50
CA MET A 42 -5.52 -15.58 1.25
C MET A 42 -6.50 -14.41 1.27
N ILE A 43 -6.97 -14.02 0.10
CA ILE A 43 -7.88 -12.89 -0.09
C ILE A 43 -9.28 -13.46 -0.38
N LEU A 44 -10.15 -13.45 0.63
CA LEU A 44 -11.53 -13.97 0.56
C LEU A 44 -12.57 -12.93 1.01
N ALA A 45 -12.14 -11.75 1.46
CA ALA A 45 -13.06 -10.67 1.87
C ALA A 45 -13.72 -10.00 0.67
N ASP A 46 -13.07 -10.05 -0.49
CA ASP A 46 -13.50 -9.47 -1.76
C ASP A 46 -12.84 -10.25 -2.92
N ASN A 47 -13.33 -10.01 -4.15
CA ASN A 47 -12.66 -10.51 -5.35
C ASN A 47 -11.34 -9.75 -5.56
N ILE A 48 -10.22 -10.48 -5.66
CA ILE A 48 -8.89 -9.89 -5.88
C ILE A 48 -8.87 -9.00 -7.14
N GLN A 49 -9.60 -9.35 -8.19
CA GLN A 49 -9.72 -8.56 -9.40
C GLN A 49 -10.24 -7.14 -9.11
N HIS A 50 -11.28 -7.04 -8.28
CA HIS A 50 -11.86 -5.75 -7.90
C HIS A 50 -10.85 -4.91 -7.10
N LEU A 51 -10.15 -5.51 -6.13
CA LEU A 51 -9.15 -4.83 -5.34
C LEU A 51 -7.98 -4.31 -6.18
N THR A 52 -7.51 -5.11 -7.14
CA THR A 52 -6.36 -4.75 -7.99
C THR A 52 -6.73 -3.74 -9.07
N GLU A 53 -7.90 -3.89 -9.70
CA GLU A 53 -8.39 -2.95 -10.71
C GLU A 53 -8.58 -1.53 -10.13
N ASN A 54 -9.10 -1.42 -8.90
CA ASN A 54 -9.33 -0.13 -8.22
C ASN A 54 -8.07 0.74 -8.08
N ILE A 55 -6.88 0.14 -8.05
CA ILE A 55 -5.62 0.88 -7.95
C ILE A 55 -4.81 0.87 -9.26
N GLY A 56 -5.38 0.31 -10.35
CA GLY A 56 -4.85 0.49 -11.71
C GLY A 56 -4.04 -0.68 -12.28
N PHE A 57 -4.11 -1.88 -11.68
CA PHE A 57 -3.57 -3.09 -12.30
C PHE A 57 -4.49 -3.62 -13.40
N LYS A 58 -3.89 -4.36 -14.35
CA LYS A 58 -4.63 -5.14 -15.34
C LYS A 58 -4.75 -6.60 -14.91
N ASN A 59 -5.85 -7.26 -15.27
CA ASN A 59 -6.12 -8.63 -14.84
C ASN A 59 -5.04 -9.63 -15.27
N ASP A 60 -4.47 -9.45 -16.45
CA ASP A 60 -3.41 -10.31 -17.01
C ASP A 60 -2.04 -10.10 -16.35
N GLU A 61 -1.86 -9.04 -15.56
CA GLU A 61 -0.64 -8.76 -14.78
C GLU A 61 -0.66 -9.45 -13.41
N ILE A 62 -1.84 -9.88 -12.92
CA ILE A 62 -2.00 -10.39 -11.57
C ILE A 62 -1.80 -11.89 -11.51
N ILE A 63 -1.04 -12.33 -10.51
CA ILE A 63 -0.97 -13.72 -10.05
C ILE A 63 -1.39 -13.76 -8.59
N TRP A 64 -2.38 -14.55 -8.29
CA TRP A 64 -2.74 -14.84 -6.90
C TRP A 64 -2.31 -16.27 -6.56
N LEU A 65 -1.52 -16.43 -5.51
CA LEU A 65 -0.93 -17.72 -5.10
C LEU A 65 -1.95 -18.87 -5.14
N TYR A 66 -3.15 -18.63 -4.63
CA TYR A 66 -4.15 -19.68 -4.45
C TYR A 66 -4.92 -20.04 -5.72
N SER A 67 -5.07 -19.11 -6.68
CA SER A 67 -5.65 -19.42 -7.99
C SER A 67 -4.62 -19.92 -9.01
N HIS A 68 -3.32 -19.75 -8.73
CA HIS A 68 -2.24 -20.13 -9.65
C HIS A 68 -2.26 -21.62 -10.02
N PHE A 69 -2.74 -22.48 -9.12
CA PHE A 69 -2.80 -23.92 -9.30
C PHE A 69 -4.15 -24.41 -9.85
N THR A 70 -4.96 -23.51 -10.35
CA THR A 70 -6.25 -23.76 -11.03
C THR A 70 -6.21 -23.18 -12.45
N ASP A 71 -7.21 -23.46 -13.27
CA ASP A 71 -7.36 -22.81 -14.57
C ASP A 71 -8.23 -21.53 -14.53
N ILE A 72 -8.68 -21.13 -13.33
CA ILE A 72 -9.52 -19.95 -13.10
C ILE A 72 -8.70 -18.66 -13.27
N LYS A 73 -9.23 -17.75 -14.10
CA LYS A 73 -8.60 -16.46 -14.41
C LYS A 73 -8.95 -15.39 -13.38
N ILE A 74 -8.08 -14.41 -13.25
CA ILE A 74 -8.41 -13.16 -12.54
C ILE A 74 -9.44 -12.41 -13.39
N ALA A 75 -10.66 -12.33 -12.89
CA ALA A 75 -11.80 -11.77 -13.64
C ALA A 75 -12.86 -11.18 -12.70
N PRO A 76 -13.69 -10.24 -13.19
CA PRO A 76 -14.79 -9.67 -12.41
C PRO A 76 -15.79 -10.74 -11.95
N THR A 77 -16.49 -10.42 -10.86
CA THR A 77 -17.60 -11.25 -10.37
C THR A 77 -18.81 -11.10 -11.29
N THR A 78 -19.18 -12.20 -11.93
CA THR A 78 -20.35 -12.31 -12.81
C THR A 78 -21.24 -13.53 -12.51
N TYR A 79 -20.89 -14.33 -11.48
CA TYR A 79 -21.72 -15.45 -11.04
C TYR A 79 -23.00 -14.93 -10.41
N THR A 80 -24.17 -15.43 -10.89
CA THR A 80 -25.46 -14.84 -10.54
C THR A 80 -26.11 -15.51 -9.33
N LEU A 81 -26.97 -14.77 -8.64
CA LEU A 81 -27.80 -15.30 -7.55
C LEU A 81 -28.70 -16.46 -8.02
N ASP A 82 -29.25 -16.38 -9.23
CA ASP A 82 -30.08 -17.45 -9.81
C ASP A 82 -29.26 -18.75 -9.99
N GLN A 83 -28.00 -18.64 -10.40
CA GLN A 83 -27.10 -19.80 -10.50
C GLN A 83 -26.82 -20.42 -9.13
N VAL A 84 -26.66 -19.59 -8.09
CA VAL A 84 -26.52 -20.10 -6.70
C VAL A 84 -27.77 -20.84 -6.28
N LEU A 85 -28.95 -20.23 -6.44
CA LEU A 85 -30.23 -20.80 -5.99
C LEU A 85 -30.62 -22.06 -6.79
N ALA A 86 -30.25 -22.14 -8.07
CA ALA A 86 -30.45 -23.34 -8.88
C ALA A 86 -29.72 -24.59 -8.37
N GLY A 87 -28.65 -24.40 -7.57
CA GLY A 87 -27.94 -25.48 -6.89
C GLY A 87 -28.66 -26.08 -5.67
N PHE A 88 -29.82 -25.51 -5.26
CA PHE A 88 -30.60 -25.97 -4.10
C PHE A 88 -31.84 -26.76 -4.50
N ALA A 89 -32.08 -27.85 -3.79
CA ALA A 89 -33.31 -28.58 -3.87
C ALA A 89 -34.40 -27.85 -3.06
N GLY A 90 -35.39 -27.29 -3.73
CA GLY A 90 -36.53 -26.57 -3.12
C GLY A 90 -36.46 -25.06 -3.26
N LYS A 91 -37.57 -24.40 -2.95
CA LYS A 91 -37.70 -22.95 -2.97
C LYS A 91 -37.56 -22.40 -1.54
N PRO A 92 -36.91 -21.25 -1.35
CA PRO A 92 -36.88 -20.61 -0.04
C PRO A 92 -38.31 -20.25 0.39
N THR A 93 -38.60 -20.41 1.67
CA THR A 93 -39.90 -20.07 2.29
C THR A 93 -39.97 -18.60 2.68
N ARG A 94 -38.84 -17.95 2.88
CA ARG A 94 -38.72 -16.54 3.24
C ARG A 94 -37.40 -15.96 2.73
N GLU A 95 -37.43 -14.68 2.33
CA GLU A 95 -36.27 -13.88 1.96
C GLU A 95 -36.17 -12.64 2.87
N GLU A 96 -34.96 -12.31 3.28
CA GLU A 96 -34.62 -11.06 3.97
C GLU A 96 -33.53 -10.34 3.16
N VAL A 97 -33.64 -9.01 3.05
CA VAL A 97 -32.69 -8.18 2.31
C VAL A 97 -32.21 -7.05 3.22
N ASP A 98 -30.88 -6.89 3.32
CA ASP A 98 -30.23 -5.82 4.06
C ASP A 98 -29.04 -5.31 3.23
N GLY A 99 -29.26 -4.20 2.49
CA GLY A 99 -28.29 -3.66 1.54
C GLY A 99 -27.87 -4.69 0.51
N LYS A 100 -26.58 -5.02 0.47
CA LYS A 100 -26.03 -6.04 -0.44
C LYS A 100 -26.14 -7.49 0.08
N ILE A 101 -26.78 -7.71 1.21
CA ILE A 101 -26.92 -9.03 1.82
C ILE A 101 -28.34 -9.54 1.60
N LYS A 102 -28.46 -10.75 1.03
CA LYS A 102 -29.73 -11.46 0.90
C LYS A 102 -29.67 -12.77 1.65
N ARG A 103 -30.68 -13.04 2.47
CA ARG A 103 -30.80 -14.28 3.24
C ARG A 103 -32.05 -15.06 2.82
N PHE A 104 -31.87 -16.31 2.52
CA PHE A 104 -32.91 -17.22 2.07
C PHE A 104 -33.09 -18.33 3.09
N PHE A 105 -34.30 -18.49 3.64
CA PHE A 105 -34.62 -19.50 4.63
C PHE A 105 -35.33 -20.68 3.97
N TYR A 106 -35.02 -21.89 4.44
CA TYR A 106 -35.57 -23.16 3.94
C TYR A 106 -36.21 -23.91 5.12
N GLU A 107 -37.41 -24.47 4.92
CA GLU A 107 -38.20 -25.33 5.82
C GLU A 107 -38.36 -24.81 7.27
N ASP A 108 -37.28 -24.61 7.99
CA ASP A 108 -37.24 -24.02 9.32
C ASP A 108 -36.31 -22.81 9.35
N GLN A 109 -36.39 -22.01 10.44
CA GLN A 109 -35.64 -20.74 10.56
C GLN A 109 -34.13 -20.95 10.80
N ASP A 110 -33.72 -22.17 11.15
CA ASP A 110 -32.34 -22.51 11.49
C ASP A 110 -31.51 -22.97 10.28
N ASN A 111 -32.16 -23.19 9.13
CA ASN A 111 -31.51 -23.54 7.87
C ASN A 111 -31.66 -22.37 6.88
N PHE A 112 -30.56 -21.72 6.58
CA PHE A 112 -30.57 -20.58 5.68
C PHE A 112 -29.27 -20.43 4.90
N LEU A 113 -29.41 -19.75 3.76
CA LEU A 113 -28.32 -19.30 2.90
C LEU A 113 -28.20 -17.79 2.98
N THR A 114 -27.03 -17.25 3.29
CA THR A 114 -26.75 -15.83 3.20
C THR A 114 -25.86 -15.57 1.97
N CYS A 115 -26.34 -14.78 1.03
CA CYS A 115 -25.60 -14.36 -0.15
C CYS A 115 -25.16 -12.91 -0.02
N TYR A 116 -23.88 -12.66 -0.26
CA TYR A 116 -23.27 -11.34 -0.29
C TYR A 116 -23.14 -10.94 -1.76
N LEU A 117 -23.89 -9.94 -2.17
CA LEU A 117 -23.87 -9.42 -3.54
C LEU A 117 -22.66 -8.49 -3.72
N ARG A 118 -22.21 -8.35 -4.97
CA ARG A 118 -21.14 -7.40 -5.32
C ARG A 118 -21.50 -5.96 -4.93
N GLU A 119 -22.75 -5.57 -5.25
CA GLU A 119 -23.31 -4.25 -4.93
C GLU A 119 -24.77 -4.41 -4.53
N GLU A 120 -25.35 -3.40 -3.93
CA GLU A 120 -26.77 -3.37 -3.64
C GLU A 120 -27.59 -3.49 -4.95
N ASN A 121 -28.56 -4.39 -4.95
CA ASN A 121 -29.39 -4.74 -6.13
C ASN A 121 -28.65 -5.37 -7.32
N SER A 122 -27.38 -5.73 -7.20
CA SER A 122 -26.66 -6.48 -8.20
C SER A 122 -27.20 -7.91 -8.31
N PRO A 123 -27.27 -8.51 -9.52
CA PRO A 123 -27.55 -9.95 -9.65
C PRO A 123 -26.33 -10.82 -9.30
N TYR A 124 -25.14 -10.24 -9.15
CA TYR A 124 -23.87 -10.97 -8.98
C TYR A 124 -23.54 -11.20 -7.52
N VAL A 125 -23.09 -12.43 -7.22
CA VAL A 125 -22.78 -12.91 -5.87
C VAL A 125 -21.27 -13.13 -5.72
N GLU A 126 -20.67 -12.57 -4.69
CA GLU A 126 -19.26 -12.78 -4.36
C GLU A 126 -19.06 -13.94 -3.39
N ARG A 127 -19.98 -14.10 -2.43
CA ARG A 127 -19.87 -15.11 -1.40
C ARG A 127 -21.24 -15.60 -0.95
N CYS A 128 -21.33 -16.89 -0.64
CA CYS A 128 -22.48 -17.48 0.04
C CYS A 128 -22.06 -18.21 1.31
N GLU A 129 -22.87 -18.09 2.37
CA GLU A 129 -22.70 -18.75 3.66
C GLU A 129 -23.89 -19.67 3.91
N TYR A 130 -23.62 -20.95 4.14
CA TYR A 130 -24.60 -21.99 4.37
C TYR A 130 -24.66 -22.30 5.85
N VAL A 131 -25.81 -22.08 6.45
CA VAL A 131 -26.10 -22.35 7.86
C VAL A 131 -27.10 -23.49 7.94
N SER A 132 -26.78 -24.52 8.70
CA SER A 132 -27.66 -25.64 8.99
C SER A 132 -27.80 -25.81 10.50
N ARG A 133 -29.05 -25.82 10.97
CA ARG A 133 -29.38 -25.88 12.42
C ARG A 133 -28.68 -24.79 13.22
N GLY A 134 -28.67 -23.56 12.67
CA GLY A 134 -28.01 -22.42 13.29
C GLY A 134 -26.47 -22.43 13.25
N ILE A 135 -25.85 -23.41 12.57
CA ILE A 135 -24.39 -23.59 12.53
C ILE A 135 -23.89 -23.33 11.11
N LEU A 136 -22.90 -22.46 10.97
CA LEU A 136 -22.18 -22.27 9.71
C LEU A 136 -21.42 -23.55 9.35
N VAL A 137 -21.73 -24.13 8.19
CA VAL A 137 -21.11 -25.38 7.72
C VAL A 137 -20.27 -25.22 6.47
N ARG A 138 -20.56 -24.19 5.66
CA ARG A 138 -19.89 -23.98 4.38
C ARG A 138 -19.92 -22.52 3.98
N LYS A 139 -18.86 -22.07 3.25
CA LYS A 139 -18.83 -20.82 2.50
C LYS A 139 -18.37 -21.11 1.07
N ASP A 140 -19.04 -20.55 0.09
CA ASP A 140 -18.62 -20.56 -1.31
C ASP A 140 -18.20 -19.16 -1.74
N TYR A 141 -17.17 -19.08 -2.56
CA TYR A 141 -16.63 -17.85 -3.10
C TYR A 141 -16.66 -17.88 -4.62
N PHE A 142 -17.09 -16.77 -5.22
CA PHE A 142 -17.37 -16.68 -6.65
C PHE A 142 -16.67 -15.48 -7.30
N SER A 143 -16.17 -15.71 -8.50
CA SER A 143 -15.87 -14.69 -9.50
C SER A 143 -16.86 -14.86 -10.68
N TYR A 144 -16.42 -15.24 -11.87
CA TYR A 144 -17.31 -15.70 -12.94
C TYR A 144 -17.72 -17.18 -12.78
N THR A 145 -17.05 -17.89 -11.92
CA THR A 145 -17.38 -19.25 -11.46
C THR A 145 -17.05 -19.39 -9.98
N ARG A 146 -17.38 -20.53 -9.35
CA ARG A 146 -16.98 -20.83 -7.98
C ARG A 146 -15.50 -21.23 -7.97
N TYR A 147 -14.67 -20.43 -7.30
CA TYR A 147 -13.22 -20.70 -7.22
C TYR A 147 -12.76 -21.33 -5.92
N CYS A 148 -13.49 -21.13 -4.81
CA CYS A 148 -13.12 -21.66 -3.50
C CYS A 148 -14.36 -22.04 -2.69
N THR A 149 -14.25 -23.09 -1.87
CA THR A 149 -15.22 -23.45 -0.82
C THR A 149 -14.48 -23.68 0.49
N GLU A 150 -15.00 -23.14 1.58
CA GLU A 150 -14.59 -23.43 2.95
C GLU A 150 -15.61 -24.32 3.63
N TYR A 151 -15.15 -25.34 4.37
CA TYR A 151 -15.97 -26.21 5.19
C TYR A 151 -15.64 -26.03 6.66
N PHE A 152 -16.70 -26.02 7.48
CA PHE A 152 -16.61 -25.75 8.91
C PHE A 152 -17.26 -26.85 9.74
N ILE A 153 -16.72 -27.08 10.95
CA ILE A 153 -17.36 -27.86 11.99
C ILE A 153 -17.51 -27.02 13.26
N PRO A 154 -18.56 -27.25 14.05
CA PRO A 154 -18.72 -26.56 15.34
C PRO A 154 -17.70 -27.10 16.36
N LYS A 155 -16.98 -26.19 17.00
CA LYS A 155 -16.12 -26.50 18.15
C LYS A 155 -16.13 -25.30 19.09
N ASN A 156 -16.49 -25.51 20.37
CA ASN A 156 -16.56 -24.45 21.38
C ASN A 156 -17.47 -23.28 20.97
N ASN A 157 -18.65 -23.55 20.41
CA ASN A 157 -19.59 -22.57 19.87
C ASN A 157 -19.02 -21.63 18.76
N GLN A 158 -17.97 -22.08 18.09
CA GLN A 158 -17.38 -21.36 16.95
C GLN A 158 -17.33 -22.27 15.72
N ALA A 159 -17.49 -21.68 14.54
CA ALA A 159 -17.28 -22.37 13.27
C ALA A 159 -15.77 -22.49 13.03
N ASN A 160 -15.24 -23.71 13.14
CA ASN A 160 -13.82 -23.99 12.92
C ASN A 160 -13.62 -24.49 11.50
N LEU A 161 -12.77 -23.83 10.75
CA LEU A 161 -12.37 -24.23 9.41
C LEU A 161 -11.64 -25.58 9.47
N ILE A 162 -12.07 -26.52 8.62
CA ILE A 162 -11.43 -27.84 8.50
C ILE A 162 -10.85 -28.10 7.13
N GLU A 163 -11.45 -27.51 6.07
CA GLU A 163 -11.03 -27.73 4.68
C GLU A 163 -11.32 -26.52 3.83
N ARG A 164 -10.42 -26.23 2.86
CA ARG A 164 -10.66 -25.39 1.70
C ARG A 164 -10.51 -26.22 0.45
N ARG A 165 -11.41 -26.06 -0.53
CA ARG A 165 -11.29 -26.66 -1.86
C ARG A 165 -11.16 -25.56 -2.88
N PHE A 166 -10.18 -25.69 -3.75
CA PHE A 166 -9.97 -24.80 -4.89
C PHE A 166 -10.35 -25.56 -6.16
N TYR A 167 -11.08 -24.87 -7.03
CA TYR A 167 -11.72 -25.49 -8.18
C TYR A 167 -11.11 -25.03 -9.50
N ASN A 168 -11.31 -25.85 -10.52
CA ASN A 168 -11.16 -25.49 -11.90
C ASN A 168 -12.48 -24.91 -12.45
N GLU A 169 -12.45 -24.32 -13.65
CA GLU A 169 -13.63 -23.72 -14.31
C GLU A 169 -14.77 -24.74 -14.49
N ASP A 170 -14.43 -26.00 -14.73
CA ASP A 170 -15.41 -27.10 -14.88
C ASP A 170 -16.00 -27.61 -13.56
N GLY A 171 -15.59 -27.03 -12.44
CA GLY A 171 -16.03 -27.38 -11.09
C GLY A 171 -15.32 -28.59 -10.47
N THR A 172 -14.34 -29.18 -11.14
CA THR A 172 -13.48 -30.20 -10.54
C THR A 172 -12.57 -29.57 -9.48
N VAL A 173 -12.18 -30.37 -8.46
CA VAL A 173 -11.25 -29.89 -7.42
C VAL A 173 -9.82 -29.95 -7.97
N ALA A 174 -9.19 -28.79 -8.12
CA ALA A 174 -7.79 -28.69 -8.52
C ALA A 174 -6.85 -29.13 -7.38
N TYR A 175 -7.10 -28.66 -6.17
CA TYR A 175 -6.42 -29.07 -4.94
C TYR A 175 -7.25 -28.67 -3.71
N SER A 176 -6.88 -29.20 -2.55
CA SER A 176 -7.52 -28.80 -1.29
C SER A 176 -6.48 -28.45 -0.22
N MET A 177 -6.92 -27.70 0.79
CA MET A 177 -6.17 -27.44 2.01
C MET A 177 -6.98 -27.98 3.19
N GLN A 178 -6.36 -28.84 4.00
CA GLN A 178 -6.94 -29.42 5.21
C GLN A 178 -6.26 -28.88 6.45
N MET A 179 -7.05 -28.62 7.49
CA MET A 179 -6.53 -28.25 8.81
C MET A 179 -6.35 -29.49 9.67
N ALA A 180 -5.11 -29.84 10.01
CA ALA A 180 -4.76 -30.94 10.89
C ALA A 180 -3.87 -30.43 12.04
N ASP A 181 -4.35 -30.56 13.27
CA ASP A 181 -3.65 -30.11 14.49
C ASP A 181 -3.08 -28.68 14.40
N GLY A 182 -3.88 -27.77 13.83
CA GLY A 182 -3.50 -26.34 13.68
C GLY A 182 -2.52 -26.09 12.53
N ARG A 183 -2.22 -27.07 11.71
CA ARG A 183 -1.36 -26.94 10.52
C ARG A 183 -2.17 -27.07 9.24
N GLU A 184 -1.80 -26.30 8.24
CA GLU A 184 -2.34 -26.41 6.89
C GLU A 184 -1.63 -27.54 6.13
N ILE A 185 -2.39 -28.43 5.52
CA ILE A 185 -1.87 -29.48 4.62
C ILE A 185 -2.53 -29.26 3.26
N TYR A 186 -1.74 -28.91 2.26
CA TYR A 186 -2.21 -28.75 0.89
C TYR A 186 -2.09 -30.05 0.14
N CYS A 187 -3.22 -30.54 -0.37
CA CYS A 187 -3.38 -31.84 -1.02
C CYS A 187 -3.57 -31.62 -2.53
N PHE A 188 -2.52 -31.82 -3.29
CA PHE A 188 -2.53 -31.85 -4.76
C PHE A 188 -2.72 -33.29 -5.26
N PRO A 189 -3.09 -33.51 -6.54
CA PRO A 189 -3.24 -34.84 -7.11
C PRO A 189 -1.98 -35.71 -7.02
N ASP A 190 -0.79 -35.11 -7.02
CA ASP A 190 0.51 -35.76 -7.10
C ASP A 190 1.39 -35.59 -5.84
N ARG A 191 0.99 -34.68 -4.90
CA ARG A 191 1.80 -34.35 -3.72
C ARG A 191 1.02 -33.78 -2.55
N TYR A 192 1.67 -33.78 -1.39
CA TYR A 192 1.22 -33.10 -0.18
C TYR A 192 2.27 -32.09 0.24
N LEU A 193 1.83 -30.87 0.63
CA LEU A 193 2.69 -29.81 1.13
C LEU A 193 2.23 -29.42 2.54
N VAL A 194 3.17 -29.33 3.48
CA VAL A 194 2.85 -29.03 4.89
C VAL A 194 3.17 -27.57 5.20
N GLY A 195 2.13 -26.77 5.40
CA GLY A 195 2.23 -25.36 5.71
C GLY A 195 2.41 -24.48 4.48
N ARG A 196 2.14 -23.20 4.70
CA ARG A 196 2.17 -22.17 3.66
C ARG A 196 3.55 -21.98 3.02
N GLN A 197 4.62 -22.18 3.78
CA GLN A 197 5.99 -22.05 3.28
C GLN A 197 6.28 -23.04 2.14
N GLU A 198 5.84 -24.30 2.28
CA GLU A 198 5.97 -25.31 1.23
C GLU A 198 5.12 -24.99 -0.01
N LEU A 199 3.92 -24.43 0.20
CA LEU A 199 3.08 -23.95 -0.92
C LEU A 199 3.78 -22.84 -1.71
N ILE A 200 4.38 -21.86 -1.01
CA ILE A 200 5.12 -20.77 -1.64
C ILE A 200 6.36 -21.31 -2.39
N ARG A 201 7.09 -22.25 -1.78
CA ARG A 201 8.24 -22.90 -2.43
C ARG A 201 7.81 -23.58 -3.73
N TYR A 202 6.73 -24.36 -3.67
CA TYR A 202 6.19 -25.04 -4.85
C TYR A 202 5.74 -24.05 -5.92
N PHE A 203 5.05 -22.96 -5.52
CA PHE A 203 4.68 -21.87 -6.43
C PHE A 203 5.90 -21.31 -7.16
N MET A 204 6.94 -20.91 -6.43
CA MET A 204 8.15 -20.35 -7.00
C MET A 204 8.82 -21.32 -8.00
N GLN A 205 8.81 -22.62 -7.71
CA GLN A 205 9.33 -23.65 -8.61
C GLN A 205 8.55 -23.76 -9.93
N THR A 206 7.22 -23.55 -9.89
CA THR A 206 6.36 -23.59 -11.07
C THR A 206 6.59 -22.40 -12.02
N LEU A 207 7.14 -21.28 -11.53
CA LEU A 207 7.45 -20.11 -12.35
C LEU A 207 8.59 -20.40 -13.34
N GLN A 208 9.38 -21.45 -13.14
CA GLN A 208 10.52 -21.86 -13.99
C GLN A 208 11.49 -20.69 -14.27
N LEU A 209 11.79 -19.95 -13.19
CA LEU A 209 12.63 -18.75 -13.24
C LEU A 209 13.98 -19.02 -13.91
N THR A 210 14.46 -18.03 -14.65
CA THR A 210 15.75 -18.04 -15.35
C THR A 210 16.62 -16.85 -14.93
N LYS A 211 17.90 -16.86 -15.28
CA LYS A 211 18.82 -15.75 -15.02
C LYS A 211 18.42 -14.42 -15.69
N GLN A 212 17.52 -14.46 -16.64
CA GLN A 212 16.98 -13.27 -17.30
C GLN A 212 15.79 -12.67 -16.56
N ASP A 213 15.17 -13.42 -15.63
CA ASP A 213 14.01 -12.95 -14.91
C ASP A 213 14.42 -12.18 -13.64
N LEU A 214 13.60 -11.21 -13.26
CA LEU A 214 13.75 -10.46 -12.02
C LEU A 214 12.64 -10.87 -11.05
N VAL A 215 13.00 -11.11 -9.80
CA VAL A 215 12.08 -11.24 -8.68
C VAL A 215 12.28 -10.03 -7.78
N ILE A 216 11.27 -9.21 -7.62
CA ILE A 216 11.29 -8.03 -6.75
C ILE A 216 10.36 -8.27 -5.57
N LEU A 217 10.92 -8.29 -4.36
CA LEU A 217 10.18 -8.50 -3.12
C LEU A 217 9.87 -7.16 -2.47
N ASP A 218 8.58 -6.84 -2.37
CA ASP A 218 8.07 -5.60 -1.76
C ASP A 218 7.74 -5.76 -0.28
N ARG A 219 7.26 -6.93 0.12
CA ARG A 219 6.99 -7.29 1.54
C ARG A 219 7.37 -8.73 1.80
N GLU A 220 8.16 -8.93 2.85
CA GLU A 220 8.75 -10.23 3.19
C GLU A 220 7.91 -11.00 4.21
N THR A 221 7.21 -10.34 5.10
CA THR A 221 6.62 -10.91 6.32
C THR A 221 6.09 -12.34 6.16
N ASN A 222 6.79 -13.31 6.74
CA ASN A 222 6.47 -14.75 6.69
C ASN A 222 6.48 -15.40 5.28
N ILE A 223 7.04 -14.76 4.26
CA ILE A 223 7.17 -15.33 2.90
C ILE A 223 8.61 -15.30 2.37
N GLY A 224 9.52 -14.60 3.05
CA GLY A 224 10.88 -14.35 2.57
C GLY A 224 11.69 -15.61 2.34
N GLN A 225 11.74 -16.54 3.30
CA GLN A 225 12.60 -17.70 3.23
C GLN A 225 12.40 -18.53 1.94
N PRO A 226 11.20 -19.04 1.61
CA PRO A 226 11.03 -19.84 0.39
C PRO A 226 11.29 -19.01 -0.89
N ILE A 227 11.01 -17.71 -0.89
CA ILE A 227 11.31 -16.85 -2.04
C ILE A 227 12.82 -16.71 -2.23
N PHE A 228 13.58 -16.43 -1.17
CA PHE A 228 15.04 -16.31 -1.21
C PHE A 228 15.73 -17.59 -1.65
N GLU A 229 15.23 -18.74 -1.23
CA GLU A 229 15.76 -20.05 -1.62
C GLU A 229 15.50 -20.37 -3.10
N GLU A 230 14.30 -20.12 -3.61
CA GLU A 230 13.90 -20.49 -4.97
C GLU A 230 14.22 -19.42 -6.03
N ALA A 231 14.36 -18.16 -5.64
CA ALA A 231 14.68 -17.06 -6.55
C ALA A 231 16.15 -17.07 -7.03
N GLN A 232 17.03 -17.93 -6.48
CA GLN A 232 18.45 -17.98 -6.84
C GLN A 232 18.73 -18.26 -8.33
N LYS A 233 17.73 -18.73 -9.06
CA LYS A 233 17.81 -18.93 -10.53
C LYS A 233 17.54 -17.65 -11.32
N ALA A 234 16.97 -16.63 -10.69
CA ALA A 234 16.68 -15.32 -11.24
C ALA A 234 17.58 -14.25 -10.57
N ARG A 235 17.34 -12.98 -10.84
CA ARG A 235 17.89 -11.84 -10.10
C ARG A 235 16.90 -11.47 -8.99
N LEU A 236 17.37 -11.42 -7.75
CA LEU A 236 16.53 -11.06 -6.59
C LEU A 236 16.80 -9.62 -6.16
N GLY A 237 15.78 -8.78 -6.26
CA GLY A 237 15.76 -7.43 -5.73
C GLY A 237 14.82 -7.29 -4.54
N VAL A 238 15.13 -6.38 -3.63
CA VAL A 238 14.30 -6.05 -2.46
C VAL A 238 14.01 -4.56 -2.44
N VAL A 239 12.73 -4.18 -2.23
CA VAL A 239 12.33 -2.78 -2.11
C VAL A 239 12.17 -2.40 -0.63
N VAL A 240 12.79 -1.31 -0.24
CA VAL A 240 12.72 -0.75 1.12
C VAL A 240 11.75 0.45 1.10
N HIS A 241 10.50 0.22 1.50
CA HIS A 241 9.41 1.21 1.40
C HIS A 241 9.29 2.18 2.58
N ALA A 242 9.89 1.86 3.72
CA ALA A 242 9.72 2.60 4.96
C ALA A 242 11.07 2.81 5.68
N GLU A 243 11.02 3.42 6.85
CA GLU A 243 12.16 3.50 7.74
C GLU A 243 12.70 2.09 8.05
N HIS A 244 13.98 1.87 7.80
CA HIS A 244 14.56 0.53 7.78
C HIS A 244 15.28 0.14 9.08
N PHE A 245 15.37 1.05 10.04
CA PHE A 245 15.99 0.82 11.36
C PHE A 245 15.33 1.70 12.43
N SER A 246 15.64 1.41 13.70
CA SER A 246 15.19 2.22 14.83
C SER A 246 16.30 3.17 15.27
N ALA A 247 16.16 4.47 15.00
CA ALA A 247 17.17 5.47 15.34
C ALA A 247 17.50 5.54 16.84
N ASN A 248 16.55 5.18 17.70
CA ASN A 248 16.74 5.15 19.16
C ASN A 248 17.47 3.89 19.66
N ASN A 249 17.72 2.90 18.79
CA ASN A 249 18.34 1.62 19.14
C ASN A 249 19.53 1.35 18.21
N VAL A 250 20.42 2.31 18.14
CA VAL A 250 21.68 2.25 17.37
C VAL A 250 22.81 2.70 18.27
N ASP A 251 23.89 1.93 18.31
CA ASP A 251 25.16 2.30 18.95
C ASP A 251 26.35 2.00 18.04
N ASP A 252 27.58 2.03 18.56
CA ASP A 252 28.77 1.79 17.75
C ASP A 252 28.95 0.34 17.27
N GLN A 253 28.24 -0.63 17.87
CA GLN A 253 28.38 -2.06 17.61
C GLN A 253 27.09 -2.71 17.12
N TYR A 254 25.95 -2.07 17.35
CA TYR A 254 24.63 -2.66 17.13
C TYR A 254 23.68 -1.71 16.44
N ILE A 255 22.85 -2.27 15.56
CA ILE A 255 21.69 -1.61 14.93
C ILE A 255 20.46 -2.51 15.04
N LEU A 256 19.36 -1.94 15.50
CA LEU A 256 18.07 -2.62 15.44
C LEU A 256 17.41 -2.33 14.08
N TRP A 257 17.49 -3.29 13.18
CA TRP A 257 16.75 -3.24 11.92
C TRP A 257 15.25 -3.27 12.18
N ASN A 258 14.49 -2.62 11.32
CA ASN A 258 13.04 -2.75 11.34
C ASN A 258 12.66 -4.20 10.98
N ASN A 259 11.74 -4.80 11.75
CA ASN A 259 11.31 -6.19 11.59
C ASN A 259 10.82 -6.54 10.17
N TYR A 260 10.37 -5.52 9.40
CA TYR A 260 9.98 -5.72 8.00
C TYR A 260 11.15 -5.96 7.05
N TYR A 261 12.41 -5.68 7.48
CA TYR A 261 13.60 -5.77 6.63
C TYR A 261 14.74 -6.58 7.25
N GLU A 262 14.63 -6.98 8.52
CA GLU A 262 15.68 -7.69 9.23
C GLU A 262 16.12 -8.97 8.48
N TYR A 263 15.16 -9.76 8.00
CA TYR A 263 15.45 -10.99 7.26
C TYR A 263 16.22 -10.71 5.97
N GLN A 264 15.82 -9.71 5.19
CA GLN A 264 16.45 -9.36 3.93
C GLN A 264 17.88 -8.82 4.15
N PHE A 265 18.07 -8.01 5.18
CA PHE A 265 19.38 -7.43 5.47
C PHE A 265 20.35 -8.44 6.06
N THR A 266 19.89 -9.36 6.90
CA THR A 266 20.72 -10.45 7.43
C THR A 266 21.05 -11.54 6.40
N ASN A 267 20.31 -11.60 5.30
CA ASN A 267 20.54 -12.50 4.15
C ASN A 267 20.90 -11.71 2.87
N ALA A 268 21.56 -10.56 3.02
CA ALA A 268 21.90 -9.69 1.90
C ALA A 268 22.86 -10.34 0.87
N ASP A 269 23.58 -11.38 1.26
CA ASP A 269 24.39 -12.23 0.37
C ASP A 269 23.59 -12.97 -0.70
N LYS A 270 22.28 -13.11 -0.50
CA LYS A 270 21.35 -13.75 -1.45
C LYS A 270 20.59 -12.75 -2.32
N VAL A 271 20.76 -11.44 -2.05
CA VAL A 271 20.07 -10.34 -2.75
C VAL A 271 21.00 -9.73 -3.76
N ASP A 272 20.61 -9.69 -5.02
CA ASP A 272 21.43 -9.07 -6.09
C ASP A 272 21.42 -7.53 -5.96
N PHE A 273 20.29 -6.92 -5.51
CA PHE A 273 20.21 -5.47 -5.34
C PHE A 273 19.07 -5.05 -4.40
N PHE A 274 19.22 -3.88 -3.78
CA PHE A 274 18.16 -3.20 -3.04
C PHE A 274 17.68 -1.97 -3.80
N ILE A 275 16.40 -1.66 -3.67
CA ILE A 275 15.78 -0.44 -4.19
C ILE A 275 15.28 0.38 -2.99
N VAL A 276 15.65 1.63 -2.95
CA VAL A 276 15.16 2.63 -1.99
C VAL A 276 14.52 3.79 -2.74
N ALA A 277 13.65 4.53 -2.06
CA ALA A 277 12.87 5.58 -2.71
C ALA A 277 13.63 6.91 -2.86
N THR A 278 14.69 7.13 -2.06
CA THR A 278 15.40 8.41 -1.99
C THR A 278 16.92 8.21 -1.87
N ASP A 279 17.71 9.17 -2.38
CA ASP A 279 19.17 9.15 -2.25
C ASP A 279 19.59 9.19 -0.79
N ARG A 280 18.85 9.93 0.05
CA ARG A 280 19.14 9.98 1.48
C ARG A 280 18.99 8.63 2.16
N GLN A 281 17.99 7.83 1.78
CA GLN A 281 17.84 6.47 2.29
C GLN A 281 18.97 5.55 1.79
N LYS A 282 19.39 5.71 0.51
CA LYS A 282 20.54 4.98 -0.05
C LYS A 282 21.83 5.26 0.73
N GLU A 283 22.14 6.52 0.98
CA GLU A 283 23.32 6.92 1.74
C GLU A 283 23.33 6.27 3.13
N ILE A 284 22.26 6.46 3.91
CA ILE A 284 22.14 5.93 5.26
C ILE A 284 22.24 4.40 5.27
N LEU A 285 21.51 3.74 4.37
CA LEU A 285 21.52 2.27 4.29
C LEU A 285 22.89 1.73 3.91
N ALA A 286 23.59 2.35 2.95
CA ALA A 286 24.94 1.96 2.56
C ALA A 286 25.95 2.12 3.71
N GLU A 287 25.92 3.26 4.43
CA GLU A 287 26.76 3.49 5.61
C GLU A 287 26.49 2.42 6.70
N GLN A 288 25.23 2.08 6.92
CA GLN A 288 24.84 1.08 7.92
C GLN A 288 25.25 -0.33 7.52
N PHE A 289 25.11 -0.72 6.26
CA PHE A 289 25.65 -1.99 5.78
C PHE A 289 27.16 -2.08 5.98
N ALA A 290 27.90 -1.03 5.64
CA ALA A 290 29.34 -0.98 5.82
C ALA A 290 29.78 -1.04 7.29
N LYS A 291 28.98 -0.47 8.21
CA LYS A 291 29.31 -0.43 9.66
C LYS A 291 28.91 -1.70 10.41
N TYR A 292 27.71 -2.25 10.12
CA TYR A 292 27.10 -3.29 10.95
C TYR A 292 27.06 -4.67 10.30
N THR A 293 27.48 -4.79 9.05
CA THR A 293 27.50 -6.07 8.32
C THR A 293 28.80 -6.26 7.57
N ASN A 294 29.01 -7.47 7.01
CA ASN A 294 30.13 -7.77 6.11
C ASN A 294 29.73 -7.66 4.64
N HIS A 295 28.55 -7.07 4.34
CA HIS A 295 27.99 -6.98 2.99
C HIS A 295 28.01 -5.53 2.49
N GLN A 296 28.25 -5.37 1.20
CA GLN A 296 28.13 -4.11 0.48
C GLN A 296 27.23 -4.31 -0.74
N PRO A 297 25.91 -4.43 -0.56
CA PRO A 297 25.00 -4.72 -1.66
C PRO A 297 24.89 -3.52 -2.61
N ALA A 298 24.53 -3.80 -3.88
CA ALA A 298 24.13 -2.76 -4.80
C ALA A 298 22.80 -2.13 -4.31
N ILE A 299 22.75 -0.80 -4.22
CA ILE A 299 21.56 -0.06 -3.79
C ILE A 299 21.22 0.98 -4.86
N TYR A 300 20.01 0.90 -5.39
CA TYR A 300 19.48 1.80 -6.41
C TYR A 300 18.44 2.73 -5.82
N THR A 301 18.49 4.00 -6.22
CA THR A 301 17.44 4.97 -5.88
C THR A 301 16.42 5.01 -7.01
N ILE A 302 15.21 4.55 -6.75
CA ILE A 302 14.08 4.67 -7.68
C ILE A 302 12.86 5.15 -6.90
N PRO A 303 12.31 6.34 -7.22
CA PRO A 303 11.10 6.85 -6.57
C PRO A 303 9.92 5.88 -6.67
N VAL A 304 9.17 5.74 -5.58
CA VAL A 304 7.99 4.86 -5.53
C VAL A 304 6.74 5.47 -6.17
N GLY A 305 6.82 6.70 -6.63
CA GLY A 305 5.80 7.41 -7.36
C GLY A 305 6.40 8.29 -8.43
N SER A 306 5.57 8.83 -9.32
CA SER A 306 5.99 9.75 -10.37
C SER A 306 4.92 10.79 -10.69
N LEU A 307 5.33 11.87 -11.35
CA LEU A 307 4.46 12.97 -11.78
C LEU A 307 4.28 12.89 -13.30
N ALA A 308 3.05 12.74 -13.77
CA ALA A 308 2.75 12.72 -15.19
C ALA A 308 3.01 14.08 -15.86
N SER A 309 2.79 15.16 -15.11
CA SER A 309 3.01 16.54 -15.55
C SER A 309 3.16 17.46 -14.34
N LEU A 310 3.59 18.69 -14.60
CA LEU A 310 3.71 19.73 -13.58
C LEU A 310 2.62 20.78 -13.82
N PRO A 311 1.41 20.63 -13.22
CA PRO A 311 0.30 21.54 -13.46
C PRO A 311 0.60 22.93 -12.91
N GLN A 312 0.53 23.93 -13.76
CA GLN A 312 0.72 25.33 -13.37
C GLN A 312 -0.63 26.03 -13.16
N ASN A 313 -0.69 26.91 -12.17
CA ASN A 313 -1.82 27.78 -11.93
C ASN A 313 -1.32 29.12 -11.38
N GLU A 314 -1.57 30.18 -12.11
CA GLU A 314 -1.23 31.55 -11.68
C GLU A 314 -2.26 32.13 -10.71
N ASN A 315 -3.51 31.63 -10.76
CA ASN A 315 -4.64 32.11 -9.96
C ASN A 315 -4.86 31.24 -8.72
N ARG A 316 -3.87 31.22 -7.82
CA ARG A 316 -3.98 30.50 -6.53
C ARG A 316 -4.80 31.34 -5.54
N THR A 317 -5.44 30.66 -4.60
CA THR A 317 -6.09 31.32 -3.47
C THR A 317 -5.00 31.95 -2.58
N PRO A 318 -4.96 33.27 -2.41
CA PRO A 318 -3.95 33.89 -1.56
C PRO A 318 -4.03 33.39 -0.11
N PHE A 319 -2.89 33.30 0.56
CA PHE A 319 -2.77 32.88 1.96
C PHE A 319 -3.38 31.51 2.27
N SER A 320 -3.49 30.65 1.27
CA SER A 320 -4.06 29.32 1.42
C SER A 320 -3.00 28.26 1.63
N MET A 321 -3.23 27.41 2.61
CA MET A 321 -2.38 26.29 2.94
C MET A 321 -3.14 24.96 2.84
N ILE A 322 -2.43 23.90 2.52
CA ILE A 322 -2.97 22.54 2.43
C ILE A 322 -2.08 21.56 3.16
N THR A 323 -2.67 20.55 3.77
CA THR A 323 -2.04 19.29 4.10
C THR A 323 -2.90 18.13 3.63
N ALA A 324 -2.28 17.01 3.28
CA ALA A 324 -2.97 15.81 2.82
C ALA A 324 -2.27 14.56 3.34
N SER A 325 -2.99 13.78 4.15
CA SER A 325 -2.48 12.52 4.70
C SER A 325 -3.62 11.68 5.30
N ARG A 326 -3.30 10.45 5.73
CA ARG A 326 -4.18 9.78 6.69
C ARG A 326 -4.24 10.62 7.97
N LEU A 327 -5.41 10.77 8.57
CA LEU A 327 -5.57 11.45 9.86
C LEU A 327 -5.21 10.47 10.98
N ALA A 328 -3.92 10.25 11.17
CA ALA A 328 -3.33 9.33 12.12
C ALA A 328 -2.35 10.07 13.04
N THR A 329 -2.09 9.52 14.21
CA THR A 329 -1.32 10.17 15.28
C THR A 329 0.07 10.60 14.81
N GLU A 330 0.76 9.76 14.02
CA GLU A 330 2.12 10.03 13.50
C GLU A 330 2.20 11.20 12.51
N LYS A 331 1.05 11.70 12.04
CA LYS A 331 0.98 12.85 11.11
C LYS A 331 0.87 14.19 11.85
N HIS A 332 0.61 14.19 13.13
CA HIS A 332 0.59 15.35 14.02
C HIS A 332 -0.11 16.60 13.43
N ILE A 333 -1.28 16.38 12.80
CA ILE A 333 -2.06 17.47 12.18
C ILE A 333 -2.50 18.50 13.23
N ASP A 334 -2.72 18.07 14.48
CA ASP A 334 -3.01 18.93 15.60
C ASP A 334 -1.94 19.99 15.86
N TRP A 335 -0.66 19.69 15.62
CA TRP A 335 0.43 20.66 15.72
C TRP A 335 0.34 21.74 14.62
N LEU A 336 -0.06 21.33 13.41
CA LEU A 336 -0.28 22.28 12.30
C LEU A 336 -1.48 23.19 12.57
N VAL A 337 -2.57 22.65 13.10
CA VAL A 337 -3.74 23.44 13.53
C VAL A 337 -3.32 24.54 14.51
N ARG A 338 -2.56 24.20 15.55
CA ARG A 338 -2.04 25.16 16.54
C ARG A 338 -1.09 26.19 15.94
N ALA A 339 -0.22 25.76 15.02
CA ALA A 339 0.70 26.63 14.31
C ALA A 339 -0.04 27.68 13.47
N VAL A 340 -1.05 27.26 12.72
CA VAL A 340 -1.86 28.15 11.88
C VAL A 340 -2.66 29.15 12.73
N VAL A 341 -3.26 28.70 13.84
CA VAL A 341 -3.95 29.61 14.80
C VAL A 341 -2.98 30.66 15.36
N ARG A 342 -1.74 30.28 15.62
CA ARG A 342 -0.71 31.20 16.10
C ARG A 342 -0.31 32.21 15.01
N ALA A 343 -0.04 31.73 13.79
CA ALA A 343 0.35 32.56 12.66
C ALA A 343 -0.77 33.51 12.21
N LYS A 344 -2.04 33.11 12.36
CA LYS A 344 -3.24 33.92 12.05
C LYS A 344 -3.25 35.27 12.72
N LYS A 345 -2.64 35.42 13.90
CA LYS A 345 -2.54 36.67 14.63
C LYS A 345 -1.75 37.75 13.87
N GLU A 346 -0.76 37.34 13.06
CA GLU A 346 0.08 38.21 12.26
C GLU A 346 -0.28 38.21 10.78
N LEU A 347 -0.99 37.20 10.31
CA LEU A 347 -1.45 36.98 8.95
C LEU A 347 -2.96 36.68 8.95
N PRO A 348 -3.81 37.71 9.08
CA PRO A 348 -5.27 37.53 9.27
C PRO A 348 -5.99 36.85 8.10
N GLU A 349 -5.40 36.81 6.92
CA GLU A 349 -5.98 36.21 5.72
C GLU A 349 -5.73 34.70 5.59
N LEU A 350 -4.87 34.08 6.45
CA LEU A 350 -4.54 32.68 6.37
C LEU A 350 -5.79 31.77 6.39
N SER A 351 -5.79 30.77 5.51
CA SER A 351 -6.73 29.65 5.51
C SER A 351 -5.99 28.34 5.38
N PHE A 352 -6.53 27.27 6.01
CA PHE A 352 -5.88 25.96 6.02
C PHE A 352 -6.89 24.84 5.79
N ASP A 353 -6.70 24.08 4.74
CA ASP A 353 -7.52 22.95 4.38
C ASP A 353 -6.76 21.63 4.63
N ILE A 354 -7.43 20.71 5.33
CA ILE A 354 -6.91 19.41 5.75
C ILE A 354 -7.65 18.31 4.97
N TYR A 355 -6.94 17.61 4.08
CA TYR A 355 -7.47 16.51 3.30
C TYR A 355 -7.04 15.17 3.87
N GLY A 356 -7.99 14.24 3.96
CA GLY A 356 -7.79 12.89 4.43
C GLY A 356 -8.90 12.40 5.34
N LYS A 357 -8.78 11.12 5.76
CA LYS A 357 -9.63 10.47 6.74
C LYS A 357 -8.78 9.65 7.70
N GLY A 358 -9.29 9.40 8.90
CA GLY A 358 -8.59 8.56 9.88
C GLY A 358 -9.13 8.73 11.30
N GLY A 359 -8.52 7.99 12.23
CA GLY A 359 -8.97 7.94 13.62
C GLY A 359 -8.87 9.26 14.38
N GLU A 360 -8.03 10.19 13.95
CA GLU A 360 -7.83 11.48 14.61
C GLU A 360 -8.85 12.57 14.18
N GLU A 361 -9.75 12.28 13.21
CA GLU A 361 -10.68 13.27 12.66
C GLU A 361 -11.55 13.93 13.76
N GLY A 362 -12.10 13.11 14.68
CA GLY A 362 -12.93 13.63 15.77
C GLY A 362 -12.18 14.56 16.72
N LYS A 363 -10.94 14.21 17.07
CA LYS A 363 -10.07 15.04 17.91
C LYS A 363 -9.69 16.35 17.23
N LEU A 364 -9.37 16.29 15.93
CA LEU A 364 -9.04 17.48 15.13
C LEU A 364 -10.23 18.43 15.05
N ARG A 365 -11.43 17.93 14.83
CA ARG A 365 -12.67 18.73 14.81
C ARG A 365 -12.86 19.44 16.15
N SER A 366 -12.78 18.70 17.26
CA SER A 366 -12.90 19.27 18.59
C SER A 366 -11.82 20.34 18.88
N LEU A 367 -10.57 20.12 18.46
CA LEU A 367 -9.48 21.07 18.62
C LEU A 367 -9.71 22.35 17.81
N ILE A 368 -10.18 22.26 16.57
CA ILE A 368 -10.51 23.42 15.72
C ILE A 368 -11.61 24.27 16.38
N ASP A 369 -12.65 23.62 16.90
CA ASP A 369 -13.76 24.30 17.59
C ASP A 369 -13.30 24.97 18.90
N GLU A 370 -12.49 24.26 19.70
CA GLU A 370 -11.91 24.78 20.96
C GLU A 370 -11.07 26.02 20.73
N LEU A 371 -10.30 26.05 19.64
CA LEU A 371 -9.45 27.18 19.28
C LEU A 371 -10.18 28.29 18.52
N GLY A 372 -11.49 28.14 18.25
CA GLY A 372 -12.29 29.11 17.50
C GLY A 372 -11.80 29.29 16.07
N ALA A 373 -11.32 28.21 15.43
CA ALA A 373 -10.65 28.28 14.14
C ALA A 373 -11.50 27.74 12.97
N ALA A 374 -12.77 27.39 13.19
CA ALA A 374 -13.63 26.76 12.20
C ALA A 374 -13.91 27.61 10.95
N ASP A 375 -13.75 28.94 11.02
CA ASP A 375 -13.95 29.84 9.90
C ASP A 375 -12.82 29.81 8.86
N TYR A 376 -11.63 29.29 9.21
CA TYR A 376 -10.45 29.31 8.36
C TYR A 376 -9.61 28.02 8.36
N ILE A 377 -9.98 27.02 9.19
CA ILE A 377 -9.36 25.67 9.17
C ILE A 377 -10.47 24.64 8.91
N HIS A 378 -10.35 23.88 7.81
CA HIS A 378 -11.40 22.99 7.36
C HIS A 378 -10.93 21.56 7.17
N LEU A 379 -11.66 20.59 7.71
CA LEU A 379 -11.52 19.16 7.40
C LEU A 379 -12.32 18.86 6.12
N LYS A 380 -11.62 18.62 5.02
CA LYS A 380 -12.21 18.43 3.68
C LYS A 380 -12.54 16.98 3.36
N GLY A 381 -12.13 16.04 4.21
CA GLY A 381 -12.30 14.62 3.95
C GLY A 381 -11.35 14.09 2.87
N HIS A 382 -11.62 12.90 2.37
CA HIS A 382 -10.83 12.27 1.32
C HIS A 382 -11.24 12.80 -0.07
N ALA A 383 -10.26 13.16 -0.90
CA ALA A 383 -10.47 13.63 -2.26
C ALA A 383 -9.31 13.20 -3.18
N ASN A 384 -9.57 13.18 -4.49
CA ASN A 384 -8.49 13.10 -5.48
C ASN A 384 -7.82 14.47 -5.59
N LEU A 385 -6.54 14.54 -5.24
CA LEU A 385 -5.82 15.78 -5.05
C LEU A 385 -5.10 16.30 -6.29
N GLY A 386 -5.01 15.54 -7.38
CA GLY A 386 -4.22 15.88 -8.55
C GLY A 386 -4.49 17.29 -9.12
N GLU A 387 -5.75 17.74 -9.11
CA GLU A 387 -6.15 19.09 -9.56
C GLU A 387 -6.32 20.09 -8.41
N ILE A 388 -6.21 19.65 -7.17
CA ILE A 388 -6.51 20.44 -5.98
C ILE A 388 -5.29 21.24 -5.51
N TYR A 389 -4.12 20.60 -5.41
CA TYR A 389 -2.89 21.22 -4.91
C TYR A 389 -2.56 22.55 -5.58
N LYS A 390 -2.70 22.64 -6.89
CA LYS A 390 -2.35 23.84 -7.67
C LYS A 390 -3.16 25.10 -7.30
N ASN A 391 -4.21 24.98 -6.49
CA ASN A 391 -5.03 26.09 -6.04
C ASN A 391 -4.51 26.72 -4.73
N TYR A 392 -3.57 26.08 -4.06
CA TYR A 392 -2.98 26.50 -2.79
C TYR A 392 -1.61 27.16 -2.99
N GLU A 393 -1.12 27.82 -1.96
CA GLU A 393 0.19 28.48 -1.99
C GLU A 393 1.28 27.70 -1.24
N VAL A 394 0.94 26.98 -0.15
CA VAL A 394 1.90 26.32 0.73
C VAL A 394 1.39 24.95 1.16
N TYR A 395 2.29 23.97 1.24
CA TYR A 395 2.03 22.68 1.82
C TYR A 395 2.65 22.57 3.22
N LEU A 396 1.90 22.03 4.19
CA LEU A 396 2.39 21.80 5.55
C LEU A 396 2.46 20.30 5.86
N SER A 397 3.56 19.86 6.49
CA SER A 397 3.75 18.49 6.92
C SER A 397 4.36 18.42 8.32
N ALA A 398 3.65 17.88 9.28
CA ALA A 398 4.17 17.62 10.63
C ALA A 398 4.48 16.13 10.88
N SER A 399 4.64 15.34 9.82
CA SER A 399 5.06 13.95 9.93
C SER A 399 6.45 13.85 10.54
N THR A 400 6.60 13.04 11.59
CA THR A 400 7.88 12.79 12.25
C THR A 400 8.68 11.65 11.61
N SER A 401 8.08 10.93 10.67
CA SER A 401 8.71 9.92 9.83
C SER A 401 8.01 9.86 8.48
N GLU A 402 8.77 9.91 7.39
CA GLU A 402 8.25 9.88 6.03
C GLU A 402 9.20 9.12 5.11
N GLY A 403 8.86 7.90 4.76
CA GLY A 403 9.69 7.05 3.90
C GLY A 403 9.97 7.67 2.53
N PHE A 404 8.94 8.11 1.83
CA PHE A 404 9.05 8.87 0.59
C PHE A 404 8.17 10.13 0.64
N GLY A 405 6.86 9.98 0.87
CA GLY A 405 5.93 11.10 0.90
C GLY A 405 5.35 11.42 -0.47
N LEU A 406 4.48 10.56 -0.99
CA LEU A 406 3.78 10.80 -2.27
C LEU A 406 3.10 12.17 -2.29
N THR A 407 2.48 12.58 -1.18
CA THR A 407 1.82 13.89 -1.07
C THR A 407 2.79 15.07 -1.06
N LEU A 408 4.04 14.87 -0.59
CA LEU A 408 5.11 15.88 -0.70
C LEU A 408 5.55 16.02 -2.16
N MET A 409 5.72 14.90 -2.87
CA MET A 409 6.05 14.89 -4.30
C MET A 409 4.95 15.59 -5.11
N GLU A 410 3.69 15.27 -4.86
CA GLU A 410 2.54 15.90 -5.52
C GLU A 410 2.45 17.41 -5.23
N ALA A 411 2.78 17.82 -4.00
CA ALA A 411 2.82 19.22 -3.60
C ALA A 411 3.87 20.00 -4.38
N ILE A 412 5.14 19.54 -4.43
CA ILE A 412 6.18 20.22 -5.22
C ILE A 412 5.88 20.15 -6.72
N GLY A 413 5.27 19.04 -7.20
CA GLY A 413 4.81 18.91 -8.58
C GLY A 413 3.73 19.91 -8.98
N SER A 414 3.03 20.44 -8.00
CA SER A 414 2.06 21.53 -8.14
C SER A 414 2.65 22.90 -7.78
N GLY A 415 3.97 22.98 -7.57
CA GLY A 415 4.69 24.21 -7.27
C GLY A 415 4.45 24.74 -5.86
N LEU A 416 4.12 23.90 -4.87
CA LEU A 416 3.97 24.36 -3.49
C LEU A 416 5.32 24.33 -2.76
N PRO A 417 5.75 25.44 -2.16
CA PRO A 417 6.74 25.41 -1.09
C PRO A 417 6.24 24.56 0.08
N ILE A 418 7.15 23.83 0.72
CA ILE A 418 6.81 22.92 1.84
C ILE A 418 7.43 23.46 3.14
N ILE A 419 6.64 23.46 4.22
CA ILE A 419 7.16 23.60 5.58
C ILE A 419 6.96 22.26 6.28
N GLY A 420 8.04 21.62 6.71
CA GLY A 420 8.01 20.31 7.34
C GLY A 420 9.13 20.10 8.34
N PHE A 421 9.17 18.93 9.00
CA PHE A 421 10.30 18.59 9.87
C PHE A 421 11.54 18.17 9.07
N ASP A 422 12.72 18.45 9.64
CA ASP A 422 13.99 17.94 9.16
C ASP A 422 14.16 16.48 9.58
N VAL A 423 13.40 15.61 8.93
CA VAL A 423 13.43 14.17 9.17
C VAL A 423 13.72 13.42 7.86
N PRO A 424 14.47 12.30 7.91
CA PRO A 424 14.64 11.45 6.77
C PRO A 424 13.31 10.73 6.46
N TYR A 425 13.00 10.39 5.23
CA TYR A 425 13.81 10.58 4.02
C TYR A 425 13.12 11.57 3.07
N GLY A 426 11.75 11.54 3.04
CA GLY A 426 10.93 12.32 2.11
C GLY A 426 11.10 13.82 2.28
N ASN A 427 10.99 14.35 3.50
CA ASN A 427 11.09 15.78 3.73
C ASN A 427 12.43 16.33 3.22
N GLN A 428 13.55 15.67 3.55
CA GLN A 428 14.90 16.05 3.09
C GLN A 428 15.08 15.84 1.58
N THR A 429 14.27 15.01 0.94
CA THR A 429 14.30 14.79 -0.50
C THR A 429 13.60 15.91 -1.26
N PHE A 430 12.45 16.37 -0.77
CA PHE A 430 11.60 17.31 -1.50
C PHE A 430 11.82 18.77 -1.12
N VAL A 431 12.44 19.05 0.03
CA VAL A 431 12.67 20.42 0.52
C VAL A 431 14.14 20.77 0.50
N THR A 432 14.48 21.88 -0.16
CA THR A 432 15.77 22.55 -0.06
C THR A 432 15.57 23.81 0.78
N GLU A 433 16.18 23.83 1.99
CA GLU A 433 16.03 24.90 2.98
C GLU A 433 16.23 26.29 2.37
N GLY A 434 15.23 27.16 2.55
CA GLY A 434 15.21 28.54 2.06
C GLY A 434 15.04 28.71 0.55
N LYS A 435 14.97 27.60 -0.25
CA LYS A 435 14.75 27.69 -1.71
C LYS A 435 13.31 27.37 -2.10
N ASN A 436 12.81 26.23 -1.66
CA ASN A 436 11.44 25.80 -1.92
C ASN A 436 10.68 25.39 -0.64
N GLY A 437 11.12 25.90 0.50
CA GLY A 437 10.47 25.65 1.78
C GLY A 437 11.41 25.70 2.96
N TYR A 438 10.97 25.15 4.07
CA TYR A 438 11.69 25.15 5.33
C TYR A 438 11.62 23.80 6.02
N LEU A 439 12.76 23.37 6.58
CA LEU A 439 12.91 22.17 7.40
C LEU A 439 13.09 22.59 8.86
N ILE A 440 12.15 22.18 9.71
CA ILE A 440 12.15 22.47 11.14
C ILE A 440 12.85 21.32 11.88
N PRO A 441 13.93 21.56 12.65
CA PRO A 441 14.56 20.51 13.42
C PRO A 441 13.57 19.84 14.38
N PRO A 442 13.52 18.50 14.45
CA PRO A 442 12.68 17.81 15.40
C PRO A 442 13.11 18.14 16.84
N SER A 443 12.12 18.43 17.70
CA SER A 443 12.39 18.67 19.12
C SER A 443 12.46 17.32 19.87
N ALA A 444 13.53 17.09 20.62
CA ALA A 444 13.69 15.88 21.41
C ALA A 444 12.58 15.71 22.47
N ASP A 445 12.09 16.83 23.01
CA ASP A 445 11.08 16.84 24.08
C ASP A 445 9.63 16.90 23.54
N GLN A 446 9.45 17.03 22.22
CA GLN A 446 8.14 17.13 21.53
C GLN A 446 7.17 18.12 22.19
N VAL A 447 7.65 19.27 22.66
CA VAL A 447 6.83 20.31 23.28
C VAL A 447 5.94 20.96 22.22
N VAL A 448 4.67 20.66 22.21
CA VAL A 448 3.70 21.07 21.19
C VAL A 448 3.70 22.58 20.93
N ASP A 449 3.77 23.40 22.00
CA ASP A 449 3.76 24.85 21.86
C ASP A 449 5.02 25.40 21.17
N GLN A 450 6.18 24.78 21.39
CA GLN A 450 7.43 25.15 20.74
C GLN A 450 7.41 24.76 19.26
N ILE A 451 6.91 23.57 18.95
CA ILE A 451 6.73 23.07 17.59
C ILE A 451 5.75 23.98 16.82
N ALA A 452 4.60 24.25 17.39
CA ALA A 452 3.61 25.18 16.80
C ALA A 452 4.19 26.57 16.59
N ALA A 453 5.05 27.05 17.51
CA ALA A 453 5.72 28.34 17.36
C ALA A 453 6.73 28.34 16.19
N ALA A 454 7.52 27.27 16.04
CA ALA A 454 8.49 27.15 14.96
C ALA A 454 7.81 27.10 13.57
N PHE A 455 6.73 26.31 13.42
CA PHE A 455 5.94 26.30 12.19
C PHE A 455 5.31 27.68 11.91
N ALA A 456 4.74 28.35 12.91
CA ALA A 456 4.15 29.67 12.77
C ALA A 456 5.19 30.72 12.36
N GLU A 457 6.40 30.69 12.92
CA GLU A 457 7.50 31.56 12.56
C GLU A 457 7.88 31.41 11.08
N LYS A 458 8.04 30.15 10.61
CA LYS A 458 8.36 29.88 9.21
C LYS A 458 7.23 30.30 8.26
N LEU A 459 5.97 30.11 8.64
CA LEU A 459 4.82 30.64 7.89
C LEU A 459 4.85 32.16 7.78
N ILE A 460 5.08 32.86 8.89
CA ILE A 460 5.17 34.31 8.92
C ILE A 460 6.36 34.81 8.07
N GLN A 461 7.51 34.15 8.19
CA GLN A 461 8.68 34.43 7.38
C GLN A 461 8.35 34.33 5.87
N LEU A 462 7.76 33.17 5.48
CA LEU A 462 7.44 32.86 4.09
C LEU A 462 6.51 33.92 3.46
N TYR A 463 5.48 34.35 4.17
CA TYR A 463 4.53 35.33 3.64
C TYR A 463 4.98 36.77 3.75
N LYS A 464 5.84 37.15 4.71
CA LYS A 464 6.26 38.56 4.92
C LYS A 464 7.60 38.92 4.32
N LYS A 465 8.51 37.93 4.14
CA LYS A 465 9.91 38.19 3.80
C LYS A 465 10.37 37.49 2.52
N ASP A 466 9.74 36.40 2.13
CA ASP A 466 10.23 35.59 1.03
C ASP A 466 9.47 35.89 -0.28
N ASP A 467 10.11 35.56 -1.39
CA ASP A 467 9.49 35.57 -2.71
C ASP A 467 8.84 34.21 -3.01
N LEU A 468 7.54 34.10 -2.74
CA LEU A 468 6.74 32.92 -3.02
C LEU A 468 6.79 32.49 -4.49
N ALA A 469 6.90 33.43 -5.43
CA ALA A 469 6.99 33.07 -6.85
C ALA A 469 8.31 32.33 -7.14
N SER A 470 9.42 32.83 -6.59
CA SER A 470 10.73 32.18 -6.70
C SER A 470 10.73 30.82 -6.04
N MET A 471 10.15 30.69 -4.82
CA MET A 471 10.03 29.40 -4.12
C MET A 471 9.17 28.39 -4.89
N ARG A 472 8.11 28.84 -5.55
CA ARG A 472 7.27 28.03 -6.42
C ARG A 472 8.05 27.45 -7.60
N GLN A 473 8.86 28.29 -8.26
CA GLN A 473 9.71 27.85 -9.35
C GLN A 473 10.75 26.82 -8.88
N ALA A 474 11.31 27.00 -7.70
CA ALA A 474 12.24 26.06 -7.11
C ALA A 474 11.56 24.70 -6.78
N SER A 475 10.27 24.70 -6.35
CA SER A 475 9.49 23.48 -6.17
C SER A 475 9.29 22.75 -7.49
N TYR A 476 8.90 23.46 -8.57
CA TYR A 476 8.78 22.85 -9.90
C TYR A 476 10.11 22.28 -10.40
N ALA A 477 11.20 23.04 -10.25
CA ALA A 477 12.53 22.56 -10.66
C ALA A 477 12.94 21.28 -9.93
N ARG A 478 12.63 21.17 -8.62
CA ARG A 478 12.85 19.92 -7.87
C ARG A 478 11.93 18.80 -8.33
N ALA A 479 10.70 19.12 -8.72
CA ALA A 479 9.72 18.12 -9.18
C ALA A 479 10.08 17.48 -10.53
N GLU A 480 10.90 18.14 -11.36
CA GLU A 480 11.35 17.60 -12.66
C GLU A 480 12.08 16.26 -12.52
N ASP A 481 12.80 16.04 -11.41
CA ASP A 481 13.49 14.78 -11.11
C ASP A 481 12.53 13.60 -10.92
N PHE A 482 11.26 13.88 -10.63
CA PHE A 482 10.22 12.90 -10.35
C PHE A 482 9.20 12.75 -11.49
N LEU A 483 9.47 13.33 -12.65
CA LEU A 483 8.63 13.12 -13.84
C LEU A 483 8.61 11.64 -14.23
N THR A 484 7.47 11.18 -14.71
CA THR A 484 7.26 9.78 -15.12
C THR A 484 8.37 9.29 -16.06
N SER A 485 8.78 10.10 -17.03
CA SER A 485 9.88 9.75 -17.96
C SER A 485 11.21 9.49 -17.25
N ARG A 486 11.53 10.26 -16.18
CA ARG A 486 12.76 10.05 -15.41
C ARG A 486 12.73 8.76 -14.60
N VAL A 487 11.58 8.46 -14.02
CA VAL A 487 11.41 7.21 -13.26
C VAL A 487 11.38 5.99 -14.19
N GLU A 488 10.82 6.12 -15.39
CA GLU A 488 10.89 5.13 -16.48
C GLU A 488 12.33 4.85 -16.90
N GLU A 489 13.12 5.90 -17.13
CA GLU A 489 14.55 5.79 -17.45
C GLU A 489 15.30 5.02 -16.35
N ALA A 490 15.06 5.35 -15.06
CA ALA A 490 15.68 4.68 -13.93
C ALA A 490 15.33 3.19 -13.85
N TRP A 491 14.06 2.82 -14.10
CA TRP A 491 13.66 1.41 -14.17
C TRP A 491 14.29 0.68 -15.35
N ALA A 492 14.32 1.29 -16.54
CA ALA A 492 14.93 0.70 -17.72
C ALA A 492 16.43 0.46 -17.49
N GLN A 493 17.14 1.44 -16.93
CA GLN A 493 18.56 1.32 -16.60
C GLN A 493 18.82 0.23 -15.56
N LEU A 494 18.05 0.19 -14.45
CA LEU A 494 18.18 -0.88 -13.45
C LEU A 494 18.04 -2.25 -14.09
N ILE A 495 16.98 -2.45 -14.89
CA ILE A 495 16.67 -3.73 -15.52
C ILE A 495 17.84 -4.14 -16.45
N GLU A 496 18.36 -3.22 -17.25
CA GLU A 496 19.49 -3.47 -18.12
C GLU A 496 20.76 -3.85 -17.34
N GLU A 497 21.13 -3.07 -16.34
CA GLU A 497 22.30 -3.31 -15.51
C GLU A 497 22.27 -4.67 -14.81
N VAL A 498 21.14 -4.99 -14.13
CA VAL A 498 21.05 -6.22 -13.32
C VAL A 498 20.93 -7.49 -14.18
N THR A 499 20.39 -7.39 -15.40
CA THR A 499 20.28 -8.55 -16.31
C THR A 499 21.56 -8.84 -17.08
N HIS A 500 22.40 -7.83 -17.33
CA HIS A 500 23.68 -7.99 -18.02
C HIS A 500 24.85 -8.21 -17.04
N ALA A 501 24.69 -7.92 -15.75
CA ALA A 501 25.74 -8.16 -14.76
C ALA A 501 26.04 -9.67 -14.64
N GLU A 502 27.31 -10.05 -14.75
CA GLU A 502 27.74 -11.39 -14.31
C GLU A 502 27.61 -11.50 -12.78
N ARG A 503 27.08 -12.62 -12.28
CA ARG A 503 27.15 -12.91 -10.83
C ARG A 503 28.63 -13.13 -10.48
N ILE A 504 29.19 -12.23 -9.70
CA ILE A 504 30.53 -12.34 -9.14
C ILE A 504 30.54 -13.40 -8.03
#